data_8e7af9d2b65af1488199df17974e5fa9
#
_entry.id   8e7af9d2b65af1488199df17974e5fa9
#
_cell.length_a   1.000
_cell.length_b   1.000
_cell.length_c   1.000
_cell.angle_alpha   90.00
_cell.angle_beta   90.00
_cell.angle_gamma   90.00
#
_symmetry.space_group_name_H-M   'P 1'
#
loop_
_entity.id
_entity.type
_entity.pdbx_description
1 polymer ?
#
loop_
_entity_poly.entity_id
_entity_poly.type
_entity_poly.pdbx_seq_one_letter_code
_entity_poly.pdbx_strand_id
1 'polypeptide(L)'
;MRRLAIAGAILASALVAPALANDIELVKATLKAADGSEVPVEIATPAGKGPFPPVLFIHAKRGYEGDERAHVRELAAQGFLVVAPDWQSGRFIERWPSAHDSETELDVEAGLDYLKSLPNACKQPVGIVGLSRGPYYAIRLAAKRGGDIAAIVSYYGHMQNPNAPEPDQLFRVAPEIMQITTPMLYLIGDADFELRRMNGGRAFYALWERGVPVEWQEYPMARRAFDFRPDQTPEEKIATRHARERAKNWLIKWMKLTPELR
;
A
#
# COMPACT_ATOMS: atom_id res chain seq x y z
N MET A 1 24.09 -55.40 -45.78
CA MET A 1 24.24 -54.76 -44.46
C MET A 1 24.12 -53.26 -44.65
N ARG A 2 22.93 -52.70 -44.30
CA ARG A 2 22.65 -51.25 -44.38
C ARG A 2 22.84 -50.65 -42.98
N ARG A 3 23.78 -49.68 -42.84
CA ARG A 3 23.98 -48.95 -41.61
C ARG A 3 22.98 -47.77 -41.52
N LEU A 4 22.10 -47.77 -40.52
CA LEU A 4 21.29 -46.63 -40.18
C LEU A 4 22.15 -45.63 -39.41
N ALA A 5 22.19 -44.39 -39.89
CA ALA A 5 22.73 -43.27 -39.17
C ALA A 5 21.60 -42.58 -38.40
N ILE A 6 21.70 -42.54 -37.08
CA ILE A 6 20.77 -41.80 -36.20
C ILE A 6 21.34 -40.40 -36.04
N ALA A 7 20.66 -39.43 -36.61
CA ALA A 7 20.95 -38.01 -36.36
C ALA A 7 20.27 -37.56 -35.05
N GLY A 8 21.08 -37.32 -34.05
CA GLY A 8 20.59 -36.71 -32.78
C GLY A 8 20.38 -35.21 -32.94
N ALA A 9 19.13 -34.78 -32.82
CA ALA A 9 18.81 -33.36 -32.72
C ALA A 9 19.11 -32.86 -31.30
N ILE A 10 20.05 -31.96 -31.16
CA ILE A 10 20.32 -31.22 -29.90
C ILE A 10 19.29 -30.11 -29.81
N LEU A 11 18.31 -30.25 -28.91
CA LEU A 11 17.44 -29.16 -28.51
C LEU A 11 18.26 -28.19 -27.62
N ALA A 12 18.61 -27.03 -28.17
CA ALA A 12 19.13 -25.92 -27.39
C ALA A 12 17.98 -25.31 -26.59
N SER A 13 17.91 -25.62 -25.30
CA SER A 13 17.04 -24.93 -24.35
C SER A 13 17.58 -23.53 -24.15
N ALA A 14 16.93 -22.53 -24.73
CA ALA A 14 17.19 -21.13 -24.40
C ALA A 14 16.82 -20.89 -22.94
N LEU A 15 17.83 -20.75 -22.09
CA LEU A 15 17.66 -20.20 -20.74
C LEU A 15 17.18 -18.76 -20.91
N VAL A 16 15.89 -18.51 -20.70
CA VAL A 16 15.36 -17.17 -20.48
C VAL A 16 15.94 -16.72 -19.15
N ALA A 17 16.94 -15.85 -19.20
CA ALA A 17 17.46 -15.20 -18.02
C ALA A 17 16.31 -14.43 -17.35
N PRO A 18 16.16 -14.49 -16.00
CA PRO A 18 15.20 -13.65 -15.31
C PRO A 18 15.55 -12.19 -15.59
N ALA A 19 14.56 -11.41 -16.05
CA ALA A 19 14.72 -9.97 -16.25
C ALA A 19 15.23 -9.36 -14.95
N LEU A 20 16.34 -8.64 -15.05
CA LEU A 20 17.04 -8.04 -13.93
C LEU A 20 16.12 -7.08 -13.18
N ALA A 21 15.98 -7.28 -11.87
CA ALA A 21 15.24 -6.44 -10.94
C ALA A 21 15.87 -5.03 -10.71
N ASN A 22 16.57 -4.47 -11.69
CA ASN A 22 17.52 -3.36 -11.45
C ASN A 22 17.20 -2.02 -12.11
N ASP A 23 16.05 -1.87 -12.78
CA ASP A 23 15.77 -0.61 -13.48
C ASP A 23 14.57 0.16 -12.95
N ILE A 24 14.34 0.13 -11.61
CA ILE A 24 13.36 1.01 -10.97
C ILE A 24 13.97 2.40 -10.88
N GLU A 25 13.33 3.37 -11.51
CA GLU A 25 13.69 4.77 -11.36
C GLU A 25 13.08 5.33 -10.06
N LEU A 26 13.93 5.95 -9.23
CA LEU A 26 13.53 6.63 -8.00
C LEU A 26 13.82 8.13 -8.14
N VAL A 27 12.76 8.93 -8.06
CA VAL A 27 12.84 10.38 -8.12
C VAL A 27 12.27 10.97 -6.84
N LYS A 28 12.94 11.98 -6.29
CA LYS A 28 12.41 12.82 -5.22
C LYS A 28 11.93 14.13 -5.81
N ALA A 29 10.79 14.58 -5.35
CA ALA A 29 10.22 15.87 -5.71
C ALA A 29 9.60 16.54 -4.48
N THR A 30 9.22 17.78 -4.63
CA THR A 30 8.44 18.52 -3.63
C THR A 30 7.18 19.02 -4.28
N LEU A 31 6.03 18.66 -3.72
CA LEU A 31 4.72 19.13 -4.15
C LEU A 31 4.30 20.32 -3.29
N LYS A 32 3.20 20.95 -3.67
CA LYS A 32 2.48 21.91 -2.84
C LYS A 32 1.11 21.35 -2.48
N ALA A 33 0.82 21.29 -1.18
CA ALA A 33 -0.52 21.01 -0.69
C ALA A 33 -1.46 22.22 -0.94
N ALA A 34 -2.75 22.04 -0.75
CA ALA A 34 -3.76 23.07 -1.02
C ALA A 34 -3.59 24.33 -0.13
N ASP A 35 -3.00 24.18 1.05
CA ASP A 35 -2.66 25.27 1.97
C ASP A 35 -1.31 25.93 1.65
N GLY A 36 -0.61 25.49 0.60
CA GLY A 36 0.69 25.98 0.17
C GLY A 36 1.89 25.31 0.85
N SER A 37 1.68 24.41 1.80
CA SER A 37 2.74 23.66 2.47
C SER A 37 3.53 22.81 1.49
N GLU A 38 4.81 22.63 1.76
CA GLU A 38 5.69 21.77 0.96
C GLU A 38 5.55 20.32 1.38
N VAL A 39 5.35 19.44 0.40
CA VAL A 39 5.20 18.00 0.61
C VAL A 39 6.32 17.26 -0.12
N PRO A 40 7.35 16.81 0.58
CA PRO A 40 8.34 15.93 -0.02
C PRO A 40 7.69 14.63 -0.49
N VAL A 41 8.04 14.17 -1.70
CA VAL A 41 7.53 12.90 -2.22
C VAL A 41 8.65 12.08 -2.83
N GLU A 42 8.53 10.77 -2.77
CA GLU A 42 9.32 9.84 -3.57
C GLU A 42 8.43 9.18 -4.61
N ILE A 43 8.91 9.14 -5.84
CA ILE A 43 8.26 8.50 -6.98
C ILE A 43 9.10 7.29 -7.36
N ALA A 44 8.49 6.11 -7.40
CA ALA A 44 9.12 4.90 -7.89
C ALA A 44 8.43 4.46 -9.19
N THR A 45 9.17 4.51 -10.28
CA THR A 45 8.69 4.14 -11.62
C THR A 45 9.22 2.75 -11.99
N PRO A 46 8.35 1.82 -12.41
CA PRO A 46 8.78 0.53 -12.93
C PRO A 46 9.67 0.66 -14.17
N ALA A 47 10.46 -0.35 -14.45
CA ALA A 47 11.13 -0.48 -15.73
C ALA A 47 10.14 -0.57 -16.90
N GLY A 48 10.49 0.01 -18.06
CA GLY A 48 9.67 -0.06 -19.27
C GLY A 48 9.04 1.27 -19.67
N LYS A 49 8.09 1.20 -20.60
CA LYS A 49 7.56 2.43 -21.24
C LYS A 49 6.25 2.95 -20.64
N GLY A 50 5.60 2.19 -19.74
CA GLY A 50 4.27 2.56 -19.22
C GLY A 50 3.16 2.56 -20.31
N PRO A 51 1.95 3.09 -20.04
CA PRO A 51 1.58 3.62 -18.75
C PRO A 51 1.45 2.54 -17.67
N PHE A 52 1.74 2.89 -16.42
CA PHE A 52 1.75 1.97 -15.28
C PHE A 52 0.54 2.14 -14.36
N PRO A 53 0.06 1.07 -13.71
CA PRO A 53 -0.99 1.16 -12.69
C PRO A 53 -0.55 2.03 -11.51
N PRO A 54 -1.33 3.07 -11.15
CA PRO A 54 -0.92 4.01 -10.10
C PRO A 54 -1.24 3.50 -8.71
N VAL A 55 -0.28 3.58 -7.79
CA VAL A 55 -0.43 3.27 -6.37
C VAL A 55 0.05 4.43 -5.50
N LEU A 56 -0.80 4.89 -4.58
CA LEU A 56 -0.43 5.82 -3.54
C LEU A 56 0.02 5.04 -2.31
N PHE A 57 1.24 5.28 -1.85
CA PHE A 57 1.77 4.66 -0.64
C PHE A 57 1.74 5.65 0.52
N ILE A 58 1.10 5.29 1.64
CA ILE A 58 0.94 6.17 2.80
C ILE A 58 1.63 5.54 4.01
N HIS A 59 2.72 6.16 4.44
CA HIS A 59 3.59 5.65 5.49
C HIS A 59 3.01 5.73 6.90
N ALA A 60 3.65 5.01 7.83
CA ALA A 60 3.32 5.02 9.25
C ALA A 60 3.78 6.33 9.95
N LYS A 61 3.28 6.55 11.17
CA LYS A 61 3.68 7.72 11.98
C LYS A 61 5.15 7.71 12.47
N ARG A 62 5.90 6.68 12.15
CA ARG A 62 7.35 6.63 12.41
C ARG A 62 8.17 7.46 11.40
N GLY A 63 7.56 7.93 10.33
CA GLY A 63 8.21 8.66 9.25
C GLY A 63 8.37 7.81 7.99
N TYR A 64 8.77 8.47 6.90
CA TYR A 64 9.09 7.82 5.62
C TYR A 64 10.58 7.46 5.60
N GLU A 65 10.91 6.20 5.91
CA GLU A 65 12.27 5.74 6.14
C GLU A 65 12.70 4.56 5.24
N GLY A 66 13.79 3.91 5.62
CA GLY A 66 14.41 2.86 4.81
C GLY A 66 13.51 1.69 4.45
N ASP A 67 12.70 1.24 5.42
CA ASP A 67 11.80 0.09 5.21
C ASP A 67 10.57 0.48 4.37
N GLU A 68 10.03 1.70 4.56
CA GLU A 68 8.97 2.24 3.71
C GLU A 68 9.46 2.39 2.27
N ARG A 69 10.69 2.92 2.08
CA ARG A 69 11.30 3.00 0.75
C ARG A 69 11.53 1.64 0.13
N ALA A 70 11.92 0.64 0.92
CA ALA A 70 12.06 -0.73 0.42
C ALA A 70 10.72 -1.29 -0.07
N HIS A 71 9.62 -1.02 0.66
CA HIS A 71 8.28 -1.44 0.24
C HIS A 71 7.81 -0.71 -1.03
N VAL A 72 8.08 0.58 -1.14
CA VAL A 72 7.79 1.37 -2.36
C VAL A 72 8.54 0.81 -3.57
N ARG A 73 9.82 0.47 -3.42
CA ARG A 73 10.61 -0.18 -4.47
C ARG A 73 10.07 -1.55 -4.85
N GLU A 74 9.64 -2.33 -3.87
CA GLU A 74 9.03 -3.65 -4.12
C GLU A 74 7.74 -3.54 -4.92
N LEU A 75 6.87 -2.58 -4.59
CA LEU A 75 5.66 -2.29 -5.37
C LEU A 75 6.01 -1.88 -6.81
N ALA A 76 7.03 -1.04 -6.99
CA ALA A 76 7.49 -0.66 -8.33
C ALA A 76 8.08 -1.85 -9.10
N ALA A 77 8.84 -2.73 -8.45
CA ALA A 77 9.32 -3.99 -9.05
C ALA A 77 8.17 -4.93 -9.45
N GLN A 78 7.01 -4.80 -8.81
CA GLN A 78 5.79 -5.52 -9.17
C GLN A 78 4.99 -4.86 -10.31
N GLY A 79 5.49 -3.76 -10.89
CA GLY A 79 4.90 -3.09 -12.04
C GLY A 79 3.99 -1.90 -11.70
N PHE A 80 3.93 -1.45 -10.46
CA PHE A 80 3.12 -0.28 -10.06
C PHE A 80 3.94 1.02 -10.10
N LEU A 81 3.38 2.09 -10.65
CA LEU A 81 3.90 3.44 -10.47
C LEU A 81 3.49 3.93 -9.08
N VAL A 82 4.48 4.16 -8.21
CA VAL A 82 4.21 4.48 -6.81
C VAL A 82 4.57 5.93 -6.51
N VAL A 83 3.67 6.65 -5.86
CA VAL A 83 3.95 7.95 -5.24
C VAL A 83 3.78 7.82 -3.72
N ALA A 84 4.79 8.23 -2.98
CA ALA A 84 4.83 8.18 -1.52
C ALA A 84 5.04 9.60 -0.95
N PRO A 85 3.96 10.33 -0.58
CA PRO A 85 4.09 11.61 0.09
C PRO A 85 4.59 11.42 1.52
N ASP A 86 5.59 12.23 1.92
CA ASP A 86 6.05 12.33 3.30
C ASP A 86 5.24 13.41 4.02
N TRP A 87 4.12 13.00 4.60
CA TRP A 87 3.16 13.88 5.28
C TRP A 87 3.66 14.41 6.64
N GLN A 88 4.92 14.11 7.03
CA GLN A 88 5.52 14.59 8.28
C GLN A 88 6.61 15.61 8.05
N SER A 89 7.56 15.30 7.16
CA SER A 89 8.79 16.09 7.04
C SER A 89 8.55 17.52 6.56
N GLY A 90 7.63 17.73 5.61
CA GLY A 90 7.30 19.05 5.10
C GLY A 90 6.62 19.96 6.13
N ARG A 91 6.01 19.36 7.15
CA ARG A 91 5.36 20.09 8.26
C ARG A 91 6.16 20.07 9.55
N PHE A 92 7.41 19.60 9.51
CA PHE A 92 8.28 19.49 10.70
C PHE A 92 7.66 18.66 11.83
N ILE A 93 6.80 17.69 11.49
CA ILE A 93 6.20 16.78 12.46
C ILE A 93 7.22 15.73 12.86
N GLU A 94 7.48 15.65 14.16
CA GLU A 94 8.41 14.65 14.69
C GLU A 94 7.89 13.22 14.49
N ARG A 95 8.81 12.27 14.54
CA ARG A 95 8.47 10.84 14.53
C ARG A 95 7.62 10.50 15.74
N TRP A 96 6.66 9.59 15.53
CA TRP A 96 5.74 9.11 16.56
C TRP A 96 4.85 10.20 17.18
N PRO A 97 4.24 11.08 16.39
CA PRO A 97 3.39 12.13 16.92
C PRO A 97 2.26 11.54 17.78
N SER A 98 1.99 12.16 18.93
CA SER A 98 0.92 11.75 19.84
C SER A 98 -0.46 12.06 19.25
N ALA A 99 -0.64 13.26 18.69
CA ALA A 99 -1.85 13.72 18.02
C ALA A 99 -1.79 13.47 16.50
N HIS A 100 -2.93 13.55 15.86
CA HIS A 100 -3.05 13.64 14.41
C HIS A 100 -3.27 15.10 14.04
N ASP A 101 -2.43 15.62 13.17
CA ASP A 101 -2.62 16.91 12.54
C ASP A 101 -3.47 16.75 11.28
N SER A 102 -4.66 17.32 11.25
CA SER A 102 -5.60 17.21 10.13
C SER A 102 -5.09 17.87 8.85
N GLU A 103 -4.17 18.83 8.94
CA GLU A 103 -3.58 19.46 7.76
C GLU A 103 -2.73 18.49 6.94
N THR A 104 -2.17 17.45 7.57
CA THR A 104 -1.43 16.37 6.87
C THR A 104 -2.28 15.58 5.89
N GLU A 105 -3.61 15.65 5.99
CA GLU A 105 -4.54 15.07 5.02
C GLU A 105 -4.42 15.75 3.66
N LEU A 106 -4.13 17.06 3.65
CA LEU A 106 -3.89 17.82 2.40
C LEU A 106 -2.62 17.35 1.69
N ASP A 107 -1.62 16.89 2.43
CA ASP A 107 -0.37 16.37 1.87
C ASP A 107 -0.60 15.03 1.13
N VAL A 108 -1.40 14.17 1.74
CA VAL A 108 -1.79 12.90 1.13
C VAL A 108 -2.67 13.13 -0.11
N GLU A 109 -3.57 14.10 -0.06
CA GLU A 109 -4.40 14.49 -1.20
C GLU A 109 -3.55 15.06 -2.34
N ALA A 110 -2.57 15.92 -2.04
CA ALA A 110 -1.62 16.42 -3.04
C ALA A 110 -0.83 15.27 -3.70
N GLY A 111 -0.44 14.25 -2.93
CA GLY A 111 0.19 13.04 -3.46
C GLY A 111 -0.71 12.28 -4.43
N LEU A 112 -2.01 12.16 -4.14
CA LEU A 112 -3.00 11.54 -5.04
C LEU A 112 -3.13 12.34 -6.35
N ASP A 113 -3.30 13.66 -6.26
CA ASP A 113 -3.46 14.53 -7.43
C ASP A 113 -2.22 14.50 -8.31
N TYR A 114 -1.06 14.54 -7.71
CA TYR A 114 0.20 14.43 -8.43
C TYR A 114 0.32 13.08 -9.15
N LEU A 115 0.08 11.97 -8.46
CA LEU A 115 0.11 10.63 -9.06
C LEU A 115 -0.83 10.54 -10.28
N LYS A 116 -2.04 11.06 -10.18
CA LYS A 116 -3.02 11.09 -11.29
C LYS A 116 -2.60 12.00 -12.43
N SER A 117 -1.77 13.01 -12.17
CA SER A 117 -1.28 13.95 -13.20
C SER A 117 -0.11 13.39 -14.02
N LEU A 118 0.61 12.39 -13.50
CA LEU A 118 1.80 11.83 -14.16
C LEU A 118 1.45 11.25 -15.55
N PRO A 119 2.25 11.58 -16.59
CA PRO A 119 1.97 11.14 -17.95
C PRO A 119 2.12 9.62 -18.14
N ASN A 120 2.95 8.97 -17.32
CA ASN A 120 3.18 7.53 -17.32
C ASN A 120 2.25 6.76 -16.37
N ALA A 121 1.26 7.42 -15.74
CA ALA A 121 0.21 6.77 -14.96
C ALA A 121 -0.97 6.36 -15.86
N CYS A 122 -1.46 5.14 -15.69
CA CYS A 122 -2.75 4.72 -16.27
C CYS A 122 -3.87 5.67 -15.81
N LYS A 123 -4.76 6.08 -16.73
CA LYS A 123 -5.90 6.94 -16.42
C LYS A 123 -7.06 6.13 -15.84
N GLN A 124 -6.86 5.64 -14.62
CA GLN A 124 -7.81 4.80 -13.88
C GLN A 124 -7.78 5.17 -12.38
N PRO A 125 -8.75 4.71 -11.56
CA PRO A 125 -8.69 4.88 -10.12
C PRO A 125 -7.43 4.25 -9.52
N VAL A 126 -6.92 4.87 -8.47
CA VAL A 126 -5.63 4.57 -7.81
C VAL A 126 -5.79 3.47 -6.78
N GLY A 127 -4.82 2.55 -6.68
CA GLY A 127 -4.67 1.69 -5.52
C GLY A 127 -4.00 2.43 -4.36
N ILE A 128 -4.38 2.13 -3.12
CA ILE A 128 -3.70 2.68 -1.93
C ILE A 128 -3.10 1.54 -1.10
N VAL A 129 -1.83 1.70 -0.71
CA VAL A 129 -1.18 0.86 0.30
C VAL A 129 -0.86 1.75 1.50
N GLY A 130 -1.47 1.46 2.64
CA GLY A 130 -1.28 2.23 3.86
C GLY A 130 -0.73 1.39 5.01
N LEU A 131 0.22 1.96 5.77
CA LEU A 131 0.84 1.32 6.91
C LEU A 131 0.43 2.02 8.21
N SER A 132 -0.02 1.28 9.21
CA SER A 132 -0.31 1.78 10.55
C SER A 132 -1.26 2.99 10.57
N ARG A 133 -0.78 4.23 10.58
CA ARG A 133 -1.58 5.46 10.47
C ARG A 133 -2.07 5.68 9.02
N GLY A 134 -1.34 5.18 8.03
CA GLY A 134 -1.65 5.36 6.61
C GLY A 134 -3.07 4.95 6.20
N PRO A 135 -3.62 3.82 6.67
CA PRO A 135 -5.00 3.44 6.37
C PRO A 135 -6.06 4.41 6.89
N TYR A 136 -5.80 5.16 7.97
CA TYR A 136 -6.71 6.23 8.40
C TYR A 136 -6.80 7.34 7.34
N TYR A 137 -5.68 7.77 6.77
CA TYR A 137 -5.70 8.71 5.64
C TYR A 137 -6.39 8.12 4.41
N ALA A 138 -6.16 6.81 4.13
CA ALA A 138 -6.79 6.15 3.00
C ALA A 138 -8.32 6.13 3.10
N ILE A 139 -8.90 5.82 4.27
CA ILE A 139 -10.36 5.84 4.46
C ILE A 139 -10.92 7.26 4.40
N ARG A 140 -10.24 8.27 4.93
CA ARG A 140 -10.63 9.67 4.79
C ARG A 140 -10.63 10.11 3.33
N LEU A 141 -9.55 9.79 2.61
CA LEU A 141 -9.43 10.10 1.20
C LEU A 141 -10.52 9.39 0.37
N ALA A 142 -10.79 8.11 0.66
CA ALA A 142 -11.85 7.35 0.00
C ALA A 142 -13.26 7.88 0.32
N ALA A 143 -13.51 8.37 1.54
CA ALA A 143 -14.78 9.01 1.88
C ALA A 143 -14.99 10.31 1.11
N LYS A 144 -13.92 11.09 0.91
CA LYS A 144 -13.96 12.35 0.17
C LYS A 144 -13.96 12.16 -1.35
N ARG A 145 -13.18 11.18 -1.85
CA ARG A 145 -12.82 11.00 -3.27
C ARG A 145 -12.92 9.54 -3.73
N GLY A 146 -13.96 8.82 -3.29
CA GLY A 146 -14.11 7.37 -3.55
C GLY A 146 -14.04 6.98 -5.02
N GLY A 147 -14.50 7.83 -5.95
CA GLY A 147 -14.39 7.59 -7.39
C GLY A 147 -12.96 7.57 -7.93
N ASP A 148 -12.01 8.14 -7.21
CA ASP A 148 -10.59 8.15 -7.55
C ASP A 148 -9.82 6.94 -7.02
N ILE A 149 -10.43 6.15 -6.11
CA ILE A 149 -9.75 5.07 -5.39
C ILE A 149 -10.35 3.71 -5.77
N ALA A 150 -9.55 2.83 -6.35
CA ALA A 150 -9.95 1.49 -6.78
C ALA A 150 -9.95 0.48 -5.64
N ALA A 151 -8.96 0.56 -4.76
CA ALA A 151 -8.75 -0.41 -3.68
C ALA A 151 -7.87 0.16 -2.56
N ILE A 152 -8.07 -0.32 -1.35
CA ILE A 152 -7.22 -0.03 -0.19
C ILE A 152 -6.61 -1.33 0.32
N VAL A 153 -5.30 -1.32 0.59
CA VAL A 153 -4.59 -2.33 1.37
C VAL A 153 -4.13 -1.70 2.67
N SER A 154 -4.63 -2.24 3.77
CA SER A 154 -4.35 -1.77 5.13
C SER A 154 -3.43 -2.74 5.85
N TYR A 155 -2.19 -2.35 6.09
CA TYR A 155 -1.28 -3.09 6.96
C TYR A 155 -1.44 -2.60 8.41
N TYR A 156 -1.96 -3.46 9.28
CA TYR A 156 -2.17 -3.19 10.73
C TYR A 156 -2.70 -1.77 11.00
N GLY A 157 -3.69 -1.36 10.20
CA GLY A 157 -4.15 0.02 10.10
C GLY A 157 -4.89 0.53 11.32
N HIS A 158 -4.84 1.85 11.49
CA HIS A 158 -5.71 2.56 12.42
C HIS A 158 -7.08 2.75 11.77
N MET A 159 -8.11 2.22 12.41
CA MET A 159 -9.51 2.31 11.94
C MET A 159 -10.37 3.22 12.81
N GLN A 160 -9.77 3.91 13.78
CA GLN A 160 -10.42 4.89 14.63
C GLN A 160 -9.96 6.32 14.30
N ASN A 161 -10.76 7.31 14.67
CA ASN A 161 -10.33 8.70 14.65
C ASN A 161 -9.24 8.91 15.72
N PRO A 162 -8.01 9.26 15.33
CA PRO A 162 -6.89 9.39 16.26
C PRO A 162 -6.99 10.58 17.22
N ASN A 163 -7.88 11.54 16.96
CA ASN A 163 -8.11 12.71 17.80
C ASN A 163 -9.45 12.66 18.55
N ALA A 164 -10.19 11.55 18.46
CA ALA A 164 -11.37 11.41 19.29
C ALA A 164 -11.00 11.39 20.78
N PRO A 165 -11.83 11.95 21.68
CA PRO A 165 -11.57 11.84 23.11
C PRO A 165 -11.68 10.39 23.60
N GLU A 166 -11.01 10.08 24.69
CA GLU A 166 -11.19 8.82 25.39
C GLU A 166 -12.60 8.79 26.05
N PRO A 167 -13.33 7.65 26.08
CA PRO A 167 -12.92 6.34 25.54
C PRO A 167 -13.23 6.13 24.06
N ASP A 168 -13.80 7.11 23.36
CA ASP A 168 -14.26 6.97 21.98
C ASP A 168 -13.14 6.62 21.03
N GLN A 169 -11.95 7.19 21.23
CA GLN A 169 -10.76 6.87 20.41
C GLN A 169 -10.43 5.37 20.44
N LEU A 170 -10.66 4.69 21.57
CA LEU A 170 -10.33 3.28 21.74
C LEU A 170 -11.43 2.37 21.20
N PHE A 171 -12.70 2.78 21.29
CA PHE A 171 -13.85 1.89 21.10
C PHE A 171 -14.67 2.19 19.84
N ARG A 172 -14.48 3.31 19.18
CA ARG A 172 -15.23 3.67 17.97
C ARG A 172 -14.35 3.68 16.72
N VAL A 173 -14.89 3.14 15.65
CA VAL A 173 -14.27 3.29 14.32
C VAL A 173 -14.44 4.73 13.83
N ALA A 174 -13.56 5.14 12.93
CA ALA A 174 -13.67 6.44 12.28
C ALA A 174 -15.00 6.52 11.49
N PRO A 175 -15.75 7.64 11.58
CA PRO A 175 -17.04 7.78 10.94
C PRO A 175 -17.00 7.61 9.42
N GLU A 176 -15.86 7.85 8.79
CA GLU A 176 -15.60 7.63 7.37
C GLU A 176 -15.80 6.18 6.94
N ILE A 177 -15.60 5.21 7.83
CA ILE A 177 -15.89 3.78 7.57
C ILE A 177 -17.33 3.58 7.10
N MET A 178 -18.27 4.39 7.63
CA MET A 178 -19.68 4.31 7.23
C MET A 178 -19.98 4.97 5.88
N GLN A 179 -19.01 5.64 5.27
CA GLN A 179 -19.19 6.40 4.03
C GLN A 179 -18.53 5.72 2.83
N ILE A 180 -17.42 5.00 3.06
CA ILE A 180 -16.66 4.38 1.96
C ILE A 180 -17.38 3.16 1.38
N THR A 181 -17.19 2.99 0.06
CA THR A 181 -17.60 1.80 -0.70
C THR A 181 -16.40 1.14 -1.39
N THR A 182 -15.21 1.69 -1.18
CA THR A 182 -13.96 1.23 -1.76
C THR A 182 -13.58 -0.15 -1.19
N PRO A 183 -13.27 -1.14 -2.04
CA PRO A 183 -12.78 -2.44 -1.61
C PRO A 183 -11.56 -2.34 -0.72
N MET A 184 -11.53 -3.11 0.40
CA MET A 184 -10.47 -3.02 1.39
C MET A 184 -9.95 -4.38 1.82
N LEU A 185 -8.62 -4.57 1.76
CA LEU A 185 -7.91 -5.70 2.36
C LEU A 185 -7.27 -5.26 3.66
N TYR A 186 -7.55 -5.98 4.75
CA TYR A 186 -6.97 -5.74 6.06
C TYR A 186 -5.99 -6.86 6.43
N LEU A 187 -4.73 -6.50 6.66
CA LEU A 187 -3.63 -7.40 6.99
C LEU A 187 -3.12 -7.08 8.41
N ILE A 188 -3.18 -8.04 9.32
CA ILE A 188 -2.81 -7.84 10.72
C ILE A 188 -2.19 -9.09 11.32
N GLY A 189 -1.31 -8.94 12.31
CA GLY A 189 -0.84 -10.03 13.14
C GLY A 189 -1.78 -10.31 14.31
N ASP A 190 -1.93 -11.57 14.73
CA ASP A 190 -2.73 -11.95 15.89
C ASP A 190 -2.08 -11.51 17.24
N ALA A 191 -0.77 -11.25 17.22
CA ALA A 191 -0.03 -10.68 18.34
C ALA A 191 0.11 -9.14 18.27
N ASP A 192 -0.66 -8.46 17.44
CA ASP A 192 -0.79 -6.99 17.46
C ASP A 192 -1.62 -6.56 18.69
N PHE A 193 -1.58 -5.28 19.04
CA PHE A 193 -2.34 -4.72 20.18
C PHE A 193 -3.82 -5.05 20.07
N GLU A 194 -4.40 -5.57 21.15
CA GLU A 194 -5.80 -6.01 21.21
C GLU A 194 -6.78 -4.93 20.72
N LEU A 195 -6.61 -3.68 21.18
CA LEU A 195 -7.46 -2.56 20.76
C LEU A 195 -7.39 -2.30 19.24
N ARG A 196 -6.23 -2.54 18.61
CA ARG A 196 -6.08 -2.40 17.15
C ARG A 196 -6.82 -3.49 16.40
N ARG A 197 -6.70 -4.71 16.88
CA ARG A 197 -7.44 -5.86 16.34
C ARG A 197 -8.94 -5.68 16.49
N MET A 198 -9.39 -5.25 17.67
CA MET A 198 -10.79 -4.94 17.93
C MET A 198 -11.35 -3.87 17.00
N ASN A 199 -10.68 -2.73 16.87
CA ASN A 199 -11.14 -1.65 15.99
C ASN A 199 -11.08 -2.04 14.51
N GLY A 200 -10.05 -2.78 14.09
CA GLY A 200 -9.99 -3.36 12.76
C GLY A 200 -11.16 -4.29 12.48
N GLY A 201 -11.45 -5.20 13.40
CA GLY A 201 -12.61 -6.11 13.30
C GLY A 201 -13.94 -5.39 13.21
N ARG A 202 -14.15 -4.33 14.03
CA ARG A 202 -15.37 -3.49 13.96
C ARG A 202 -15.50 -2.80 12.60
N ALA A 203 -14.40 -2.25 12.07
CA ALA A 203 -14.39 -1.64 10.74
C ALA A 203 -14.70 -2.68 9.65
N PHE A 204 -14.10 -3.88 9.75
CA PHE A 204 -14.38 -4.99 8.86
C PHE A 204 -15.87 -5.34 8.82
N TYR A 205 -16.48 -5.58 9.99
CA TYR A 205 -17.89 -5.93 10.06
C TYR A 205 -18.82 -4.81 9.56
N ALA A 206 -18.50 -3.56 9.88
CA ALA A 206 -19.28 -2.41 9.40
C ALA A 206 -19.25 -2.28 7.87
N LEU A 207 -18.13 -2.57 7.23
CA LEU A 207 -18.00 -2.60 5.77
C LEU A 207 -18.73 -3.81 5.18
N TRP A 208 -18.52 -5.00 5.77
CA TRP A 208 -19.11 -6.24 5.32
C TRP A 208 -20.65 -6.21 5.35
N GLU A 209 -21.24 -5.74 6.45
CA GLU A 209 -22.69 -5.59 6.59
C GLU A 209 -23.32 -4.66 5.55
N ARG A 210 -22.56 -3.70 5.06
CA ARG A 210 -22.95 -2.77 4.00
C ARG A 210 -22.70 -3.34 2.59
N GLY A 211 -22.21 -4.57 2.46
CA GLY A 211 -21.89 -5.21 1.18
C GLY A 211 -20.65 -4.65 0.51
N VAL A 212 -19.81 -3.89 1.21
CA VAL A 212 -18.54 -3.43 0.68
C VAL A 212 -17.58 -4.63 0.58
N PRO A 213 -16.91 -4.85 -0.56
CA PRO A 213 -15.92 -5.91 -0.68
C PRO A 213 -14.78 -5.71 0.32
N VAL A 214 -14.68 -6.58 1.31
CA VAL A 214 -13.65 -6.50 2.34
C VAL A 214 -13.11 -7.90 2.64
N GLU A 215 -11.79 -7.98 2.82
CA GLU A 215 -11.11 -9.21 3.25
C GLU A 215 -10.27 -8.93 4.48
N TRP A 216 -10.28 -9.89 5.44
CA TRP A 216 -9.47 -9.89 6.64
C TRP A 216 -8.48 -11.04 6.57
N GLN A 217 -7.19 -10.71 6.70
CA GLN A 217 -6.13 -11.68 6.81
C GLN A 217 -5.37 -11.48 8.11
N GLU A 218 -5.47 -12.44 8.99
CA GLU A 218 -4.73 -12.48 10.24
C GLU A 218 -3.55 -13.45 10.12
N TYR A 219 -2.41 -13.07 10.69
CA TYR A 219 -1.17 -13.84 10.65
C TYR A 219 -0.81 -14.36 12.04
N PRO A 220 -0.78 -15.71 12.22
CA PRO A 220 -0.43 -16.32 13.50
C PRO A 220 0.95 -15.89 14.00
N MET A 221 1.07 -15.58 15.28
CA MET A 221 2.29 -15.19 15.99
C MET A 221 3.00 -13.94 15.44
N ALA A 222 2.37 -13.21 14.52
CA ALA A 222 2.92 -12.00 13.96
C ALA A 222 2.59 -10.80 14.86
N ARG A 223 3.63 -10.10 15.28
CA ARG A 223 3.52 -8.88 16.09
C ARG A 223 3.15 -7.67 15.21
N ARG A 224 2.83 -6.55 15.86
CA ARG A 224 2.63 -5.29 15.13
C ARG A 224 3.83 -4.92 14.27
N ALA A 225 3.56 -4.41 13.07
CA ALA A 225 4.57 -4.07 12.07
C ALA A 225 5.49 -5.25 11.70
N PHE A 226 4.90 -6.46 11.63
CA PHE A 226 5.61 -7.70 11.38
C PHE A 226 6.52 -7.68 10.15
N ASP A 227 6.19 -6.85 9.17
CA ASP A 227 6.91 -6.74 7.88
C ASP A 227 8.10 -5.75 7.93
N PHE A 228 8.24 -4.99 9.03
CA PHE A 228 9.32 -4.00 9.21
C PHE A 228 10.14 -4.21 10.48
N ARG A 229 10.01 -5.36 11.10
CA ARG A 229 10.76 -5.63 12.32
C ARG A 229 12.20 -6.05 11.99
N PRO A 230 13.22 -5.47 12.65
CA PRO A 230 14.60 -5.91 12.47
C PRO A 230 14.85 -7.30 13.09
N ASP A 231 14.00 -7.71 14.04
CA ASP A 231 14.03 -8.97 14.76
C ASP A 231 12.91 -9.93 14.34
N GLN A 232 12.58 -9.96 13.03
CA GLN A 232 11.53 -10.84 12.52
C GLN A 232 11.75 -12.31 12.86
N THR A 233 10.70 -12.94 13.40
CA THR A 233 10.67 -14.41 13.57
C THR A 233 10.50 -15.11 12.20
N PRO A 234 10.72 -16.44 12.11
CA PRO A 234 10.41 -17.19 10.89
C PRO A 234 8.96 -17.01 10.43
N GLU A 235 8.00 -16.99 11.37
CA GLU A 235 6.57 -16.79 11.12
C GLU A 235 6.30 -15.40 10.55
N GLU A 236 6.89 -14.36 11.11
CA GLU A 236 6.78 -12.99 10.61
C GLU A 236 7.37 -12.83 9.19
N LYS A 237 8.47 -13.54 8.89
CA LYS A 237 9.02 -13.56 7.51
C LYS A 237 8.08 -14.23 6.53
N ILE A 238 7.40 -15.32 6.93
CA ILE A 238 6.39 -15.99 6.12
C ILE A 238 5.18 -15.06 5.94
N ALA A 239 4.70 -14.45 7.03
CA ALA A 239 3.60 -13.50 7.02
C ALA A 239 3.90 -12.31 6.10
N THR A 240 5.11 -11.76 6.12
CA THR A 240 5.54 -10.66 5.26
C THR A 240 5.43 -11.02 3.79
N ARG A 241 6.01 -12.15 3.37
CA ARG A 241 5.92 -12.58 1.96
C ARG A 241 4.48 -12.77 1.51
N HIS A 242 3.68 -13.47 2.31
CA HIS A 242 2.27 -13.70 1.99
C HIS A 242 1.47 -12.39 1.97
N ALA A 243 1.72 -11.46 2.91
CA ALA A 243 1.06 -10.16 2.93
C ALA A 243 1.37 -9.32 1.67
N ARG A 244 2.64 -9.33 1.20
CA ARG A 244 3.05 -8.67 -0.04
C ARG A 244 2.34 -9.25 -1.26
N GLU A 245 2.27 -10.56 -1.36
CA GLU A 245 1.55 -11.26 -2.43
C GLU A 245 0.05 -10.97 -2.38
N ARG A 246 -0.58 -11.04 -1.21
CA ARG A 246 -1.99 -10.70 -1.02
C ARG A 246 -2.30 -9.26 -1.43
N ALA A 247 -1.44 -8.30 -1.03
CA ALA A 247 -1.58 -6.91 -1.39
C ALA A 247 -1.53 -6.71 -2.91
N LYS A 248 -0.53 -7.29 -3.58
CA LYS A 248 -0.41 -7.28 -5.04
C LYS A 248 -1.67 -7.83 -5.71
N ASN A 249 -2.11 -9.02 -5.31
CA ASN A 249 -3.28 -9.69 -5.91
C ASN A 249 -4.57 -8.89 -5.68
N TRP A 250 -4.72 -8.25 -4.51
CA TRP A 250 -5.84 -7.35 -4.20
C TRP A 250 -5.88 -6.15 -5.13
N LEU A 251 -4.74 -5.48 -5.31
CA LEU A 251 -4.61 -4.34 -6.21
C LEU A 251 -4.92 -4.76 -7.66
N ILE A 252 -4.33 -5.86 -8.15
CA ILE A 252 -4.59 -6.38 -9.50
C ILE A 252 -6.09 -6.62 -9.73
N LYS A 253 -6.74 -7.28 -8.78
CA LYS A 253 -8.18 -7.62 -8.85
C LYS A 253 -9.05 -6.37 -8.96
N TRP A 254 -8.87 -5.42 -8.06
CA TRP A 254 -9.78 -4.28 -7.92
C TRP A 254 -9.44 -3.10 -8.82
N MET A 255 -8.19 -2.96 -9.21
CA MET A 255 -7.78 -2.04 -10.27
C MET A 255 -8.08 -2.61 -11.68
N LYS A 256 -8.58 -3.85 -11.77
CA LYS A 256 -8.95 -4.55 -13.03
C LYS A 256 -7.78 -4.61 -14.03
N LEU A 257 -6.58 -4.90 -13.52
CA LEU A 257 -5.39 -4.95 -14.37
C LEU A 257 -5.42 -6.18 -15.28
N THR A 258 -4.98 -5.98 -16.53
CA THR A 258 -4.90 -7.04 -17.52
C THR A 258 -3.73 -8.00 -17.23
N PRO A 259 -3.71 -9.22 -17.83
CA PRO A 259 -2.63 -10.19 -17.61
C PRO A 259 -1.24 -9.67 -17.95
N GLU A 260 -1.11 -8.72 -18.88
CA GLU A 260 0.17 -8.11 -19.27
C GLU A 260 0.77 -7.24 -18.15
N LEU A 261 -0.05 -6.85 -17.17
CA LEU A 261 0.36 -6.05 -15.99
C LEU A 261 0.42 -6.91 -14.71
N ARG A 262 0.38 -8.24 -14.85
CA ARG A 262 0.40 -9.20 -13.72
C ARG A 262 1.80 -9.69 -13.39
#